data_7c8b9a1fc153f9e1cc15c2d38f7b13cf
#
_entry.id   7c8b9a1fc153f9e1cc15c2d38f7b13cf
#
_cell.length_a   1.000
_cell.length_b   1.000
_cell.length_c   1.000
_cell.angle_alpha   90.00
_cell.angle_beta   90.00
_cell.angle_gamma   90.00
#
_symmetry.space_group_name_H-M   'P 1'
#
loop_
_entity.id
_entity.type
_entity.pdbx_description
1 polymer ?
#
loop_
_entity_poly.entity_id
_entity_poly.type
_entity_poly.pdbx_seq_one_letter_code
_entity_poly.pdbx_strand_id
1 'polypeptide(L)' 'MQELIRTNDFVRLSWLQALLADAGIEAVVLDVHTSVMEGSIGAIPRRLMVLERDEARARRVLQDVGEIA' A
#
# COMPACT_ATOMS: atom_id res chain seq x y z
N MET A 1 0.71 -2.98 -12.42
CA MET A 1 1.16 -2.93 -11.03
C MET A 1 0.30 -3.86 -10.19
N GLN A 2 0.86 -4.35 -9.10
CA GLN A 2 0.17 -5.29 -8.23
C GLN A 2 -0.16 -4.64 -6.90
N GLU A 3 -1.34 -4.91 -6.38
CA GLU A 3 -1.75 -4.43 -5.08
C GLU A 3 -1.13 -5.30 -3.98
N LEU A 4 -0.49 -4.68 -3.00
CA LEU A 4 0.07 -5.40 -1.86
C LEU A 4 -0.89 -5.39 -0.68
N ILE A 5 -1.44 -4.23 -0.38
CA ILE A 5 -2.28 -4.06 0.79
C ILE A 5 -3.25 -2.93 0.52
N ARG A 6 -4.41 -3.02 1.15
CA ARG A 6 -5.45 -2.00 1.05
C ARG A 6 -5.85 -1.62 2.46
N THR A 7 -5.78 -0.34 2.78
CA THR A 7 -6.12 0.15 4.09
C THR A 7 -6.43 1.64 4.02
N ASN A 8 -7.20 2.11 4.98
CA ASN A 8 -7.47 3.54 5.14
C ASN A 8 -6.54 4.18 6.16
N ASP A 9 -5.60 3.45 6.71
CA ASP A 9 -4.64 3.98 7.67
C ASP A 9 -3.50 4.67 6.93
N PHE A 10 -3.61 5.97 6.84
CA PHE A 10 -2.66 6.80 6.11
C PHE A 10 -1.24 6.71 6.69
N VAL A 11 -1.15 6.70 8.01
CA VAL A 11 0.17 6.64 8.66
C VAL A 11 0.85 5.32 8.35
N ARG A 12 0.10 4.24 8.40
CA ARG A 12 0.61 2.92 8.08
C ARG A 12 1.12 2.86 6.65
N LEU A 13 0.35 3.41 5.71
CA LEU A 13 0.74 3.42 4.30
C LEU A 13 2.02 4.20 4.08
N SER A 14 2.15 5.36 4.74
CA SER A 14 3.37 6.17 4.61
C SER A 14 4.58 5.43 5.12
N TRP A 15 4.43 4.73 6.23
CA TRP A 15 5.53 3.96 6.80
C TRP A 15 5.92 2.80 5.89
N LEU A 16 4.94 2.07 5.37
CA LEU A 16 5.20 0.95 4.48
C LEU A 16 5.85 1.41 3.18
N GLN A 17 5.42 2.54 2.66
CA GLN A 17 6.00 3.10 1.46
C GLN A 17 7.47 3.44 1.67
N ALA A 18 7.79 4.04 2.81
CA ALA A 18 9.16 4.37 3.15
C ALA A 18 10.00 3.11 3.33
N LEU A 19 9.42 2.10 3.96
CA LEU A 19 10.11 0.83 4.19
C LEU A 19 10.45 0.15 2.86
N LEU A 20 9.52 0.14 1.91
CA LEU A 20 9.76 -0.44 0.61
C LEU A 20 10.80 0.37 -0.18
N ALA A 21 10.74 1.69 -0.09
CA ALA A 21 11.72 2.55 -0.75
C ALA A 21 13.12 2.27 -0.23
N ASP A 22 13.24 2.03 1.07
CA ASP A 22 14.52 1.71 1.69
C ASP A 22 15.06 0.38 1.17
N ALA A 23 14.19 -0.52 0.76
CA ALA A 23 14.56 -1.80 0.18
C ALA A 23 14.77 -1.70 -1.34
N GLY A 24 14.71 -0.51 -1.90
CA GLY A 24 14.90 -0.32 -3.34
C GLY A 24 13.68 -0.65 -4.17
N ILE A 25 12.50 -0.68 -3.56
CA ILE A 25 11.26 -1.03 -4.25
C ILE A 25 10.41 0.22 -4.38
N GLU A 26 10.04 0.56 -5.59
CA GLU A 26 9.15 1.68 -5.84
C GLU A 26 7.72 1.27 -5.53
N ALA A 27 7.08 1.98 -4.62
CA ALA A 27 5.71 1.72 -4.22
C ALA A 27 4.88 2.98 -4.41
N VAL A 28 3.66 2.80 -4.90
CA VAL A 28 2.75 3.91 -5.18
C VAL A 28 1.46 3.68 -4.41
N VAL A 29 0.94 4.74 -3.82
CA VAL A 29 -0.35 4.69 -3.12
C VAL A 29 -1.41 5.24 -4.07
N LEU A 30 -2.40 4.41 -4.36
CA LEU A 30 -3.52 4.82 -5.20
C LEU A 30 -4.79 4.78 -4.39
N ASP A 31 -5.66 5.76 -4.60
CA ASP A 31 -6.96 5.76 -3.97
C ASP A 31 -7.84 4.71 -4.66
N VAL A 32 -8.61 4.00 -3.86
CA VAL A 32 -9.65 3.18 -4.43
C VAL A 32 -10.70 4.13 -5.00
N HIS A 33 -11.02 3.94 -6.26
CA HIS A 33 -12.01 4.79 -6.90
C HIS A 33 -13.35 4.64 -6.20
N THR A 34 -13.85 5.72 -5.65
CA THR A 34 -15.16 5.75 -5.02
C THR A 34 -15.85 7.01 -5.42
N SER A 35 -17.16 6.96 -5.32
CA SER A 35 -17.95 8.15 -5.51
C SER A 35 -17.82 9.02 -4.26
N VAL A 36 -17.19 10.17 -4.41
CA VAL A 36 -17.09 11.10 -3.30
C VAL A 36 -18.44 11.67 -2.88
N MET A 37 -19.45 11.36 -3.62
CA MET A 37 -20.80 11.85 -3.35
C MET A 37 -21.41 11.23 -2.14
N GLU A 38 -20.84 10.18 -1.61
CA GLU A 38 -21.43 9.44 -0.52
C GLU A 38 -21.00 9.94 0.85
N GLY A 39 -20.18 10.95 0.89
CA GLY A 39 -19.79 11.55 2.15
C GLY A 39 -18.96 10.66 3.05
N SER A 40 -18.40 9.60 2.54
CA SER A 40 -17.58 8.67 3.32
C SER A 40 -16.15 9.14 3.42
N ILE A 41 -15.94 10.41 3.55
CA ILE A 41 -14.62 11.00 3.64
C ILE A 41 -13.92 10.43 4.85
N GLY A 42 -12.71 9.97 4.68
CA GLY A 42 -11.92 9.41 5.77
C GLY A 42 -12.03 7.91 5.90
N ALA A 43 -13.05 7.31 5.30
CA ALA A 43 -13.20 5.86 5.30
C ALA A 43 -12.79 5.25 3.95
N ILE A 44 -12.28 6.07 3.04
CA ILE A 44 -11.91 5.60 1.71
C ILE A 44 -10.57 4.87 1.79
N PRO A 45 -10.54 3.59 1.48
CA PRO A 45 -9.27 2.86 1.53
C PRO A 45 -8.35 3.26 0.38
N ARG A 46 -7.07 3.11 0.61
CA ARG A 46 -6.04 3.32 -0.39
C ARG A 46 -5.29 2.04 -0.62
N ARG A 47 -4.74 1.91 -1.80
CA ARG A 47 -4.02 0.70 -2.20
C ARG A 47 -2.54 1.00 -2.31
N LEU A 48 -1.72 0.14 -1.73
CA LEU A 48 -0.28 0.21 -1.90
C LEU A 48 0.09 -0.72 -3.04
N MET A 49 0.65 -0.16 -4.10
CA MET A 49 0.92 -0.87 -5.34
C MET A 49 2.41 -0.91 -5.63
N VAL A 50 2.86 -1.99 -6.20
CA VAL A 50 4.24 -2.13 -6.67
C VAL A 50 4.24 -2.69 -8.08
N LEU A 51 5.37 -2.60 -8.74
CA LEU A 51 5.54 -3.25 -10.04
C LEU A 51 5.44 -4.76 -9.87
N GLU A 52 4.89 -5.40 -10.88
CA GLU A 52 4.70 -6.85 -10.83
C GLU A 52 6.01 -7.58 -10.55
N ARG A 53 7.10 -7.13 -11.15
CA ARG A 53 8.41 -7.76 -10.96
C ARG A 53 8.93 -7.64 -9.53
N ASP A 54 8.40 -6.69 -8.75
CA ASP A 54 8.85 -6.45 -7.38
C ASP A 54 7.90 -7.06 -6.35
N GLU A 55 6.80 -7.65 -6.80
CA GLU A 55 5.76 -8.11 -5.90
C GLU A 55 6.27 -9.09 -4.85
N ALA A 56 6.99 -10.12 -5.28
CA ALA A 56 7.46 -11.15 -4.35
C ALA A 56 8.40 -10.57 -3.32
N ARG A 57 9.30 -9.70 -3.75
CA ARG A 57 10.25 -9.07 -2.85
C ARG A 57 9.56 -8.12 -1.88
N ALA A 58 8.59 -7.36 -2.39
CA ALA A 58 7.84 -6.45 -1.55
C ALA A 58 7.04 -7.19 -0.49
N ARG A 59 6.41 -8.30 -0.86
CA ARG A 59 5.68 -9.11 0.12
C ARG A 59 6.59 -9.65 1.21
N ARG A 60 7.80 -10.04 0.84
CA ARG A 60 8.77 -10.51 1.82
C ARG A 60 9.13 -9.42 2.82
N VAL A 61 9.33 -8.19 2.34
CA VAL A 61 9.63 -7.07 3.21
C VAL A 61 8.49 -6.85 4.20
N LEU A 62 7.25 -6.89 3.73
CA LEU A 62 6.10 -6.71 4.61
C LEU A 62 5.93 -7.87 5.59
N GLN A 63 6.25 -9.08 5.15
CA GLN A 63 6.22 -10.24 6.05
C GLN A 63 7.25 -10.12 7.17
N ASP A 64 8.43 -9.64 6.84
CA ASP A 64 9.51 -9.50 7.80
C ASP A 64 9.17 -8.54 8.93
N VAL A 65 8.32 -7.57 8.67
CA VAL A 65 7.90 -6.63 9.71
C VAL A 65 6.53 -6.97 10.28
N GLY A 66 5.97 -8.10 9.88
CA GLY A 66 4.70 -8.56 10.42
C GLY A 66 3.47 -7.86 9.90
N GLU A 67 3.57 -7.15 8.78
CA GLU A 67 2.43 -6.42 8.23
C GLU A 67 1.52 -7.30 7.40
N ILE A 68 2.03 -8.40 6.87
CA ILE A 68 1.21 -9.41 6.20
C ILE A 68 1.70 -10.79 6.62
N ALA A 69 0.86 -11.77 6.44
CA ALA A 69 1.16 -13.15 6.82
C ALA A 69 2.13 -13.82 5.85
#